data_881ba21350aa254e17593a25d75508ea
#
_entry.id   881ba21350aa254e17593a25d75508ea
#
_cell.length_a   1.000
_cell.length_b   1.000
_cell.length_c   1.000
_cell.angle_alpha   90.00
_cell.angle_beta   90.00
_cell.angle_gamma   90.00
#
_symmetry.space_group_name_H-M   'P 1'
#
loop_
_entity.id
_entity.type
_entity.pdbx_description
1 polymer ?
#
loop_
_entity_poly.entity_id
_entity_poly.type
_entity_poly.pdbx_seq_one_letter_code
_entity_poly.pdbx_strand_id
1 'polypeptide(L)'
;EFMDEALALLNKFGFDKPDRILESYPFELSGGMQQRVGIVAAMLLHPRVLLADEPTSALDVSVQKQVVEQFLMIREKFGTSILLVSHNIGVIRAMADEILVLHQGKTVDYGKKDDILAQPTSEYTEKLLEAVPRFRR
;
A
#
# COMPACT_ATOMS: atom_id res chain seq x y z
N GLU A 1 15.36 -24.08 -0.37
CA GLU A 1 14.92 -23.28 -1.55
C GLU A 1 13.82 -22.28 -1.17
N PHE A 2 12.63 -22.71 -0.69
CA PHE A 2 11.56 -21.78 -0.29
C PHE A 2 11.92 -20.91 0.92
N MET A 3 12.59 -21.49 1.92
CA MET A 3 13.04 -20.77 3.11
C MET A 3 14.12 -19.73 2.78
N ASP A 4 15.04 -20.07 1.89
CA ASP A 4 16.12 -19.17 1.46
C ASP A 4 15.54 -17.97 0.71
N GLU A 5 14.49 -18.20 -0.09
CA GLU A 5 13.75 -17.14 -0.79
C GLU A 5 13.01 -16.24 0.19
N ALA A 6 12.35 -16.81 1.20
CA ALA A 6 11.69 -16.04 2.25
C ALA A 6 12.68 -15.14 3.00
N LEU A 7 13.84 -15.66 3.37
CA LEU A 7 14.93 -14.90 4.00
C LEU A 7 15.42 -13.76 3.08
N ALA A 8 15.63 -14.07 1.81
CA ALA A 8 16.07 -13.08 0.82
C ALA A 8 15.05 -11.94 0.63
N LEU A 9 13.75 -12.27 0.58
CA LEU A 9 12.69 -11.28 0.50
C LEU A 9 12.60 -10.45 1.78
N LEU A 10 12.62 -11.05 2.96
CA LEU A 10 12.62 -10.33 4.23
C LEU A 10 13.78 -9.34 4.32
N ASN A 11 14.98 -9.74 3.93
CA ASN A 11 16.14 -8.84 3.83
C ASN A 11 15.87 -7.68 2.85
N LYS A 12 15.37 -7.99 1.65
CA LYS A 12 15.06 -6.99 0.61
C LYS A 12 13.98 -6.00 1.06
N PHE A 13 13.06 -6.45 1.92
CA PHE A 13 12.01 -5.62 2.52
C PHE A 13 12.48 -4.89 3.80
N GLY A 14 13.79 -4.96 4.12
CA GLY A 14 14.40 -4.19 5.19
C GLY A 14 14.10 -4.70 6.60
N PHE A 15 14.03 -6.01 6.78
CA PHE A 15 14.04 -6.62 8.11
C PHE A 15 15.48 -6.90 8.54
N ASP A 16 15.90 -6.32 9.66
CA ASP A 16 17.28 -6.44 10.16
C ASP A 16 17.66 -7.88 10.60
N LYS A 17 16.68 -8.67 11.03
CA LYS A 17 16.85 -10.03 11.53
C LYS A 17 15.80 -10.96 10.94
N PRO A 18 15.90 -11.32 9.64
CA PRO A 18 14.88 -12.10 8.95
C PRO A 18 14.71 -13.51 9.55
N ASP A 19 15.77 -14.15 10.02
CA ASP A 19 15.69 -15.45 10.70
C ASP A 19 14.75 -15.39 11.91
N ARG A 20 14.92 -14.36 12.74
CA ARG A 20 14.06 -14.15 13.90
C ARG A 20 12.59 -13.93 13.52
N ILE A 21 12.35 -13.24 12.40
CA ILE A 21 10.98 -13.04 11.91
C ILE A 21 10.33 -14.38 11.55
N LEU A 22 11.06 -15.27 10.88
CA LEU A 22 10.54 -16.59 10.51
C LEU A 22 10.26 -17.50 11.71
N GLU A 23 10.98 -17.30 12.82
CA GLU A 23 10.79 -18.05 14.06
C GLU A 23 9.74 -17.42 15.01
N SER A 24 9.31 -16.18 14.73
CA SER A 24 8.38 -15.43 15.59
C SER A 24 6.93 -15.82 15.31
N TYR A 25 6.13 -15.87 16.36
CA TYR A 25 4.69 -15.94 16.24
C TYR A 25 4.11 -14.54 15.92
N PRO A 26 2.95 -14.46 15.23
CA PRO A 26 2.35 -13.17 14.88
C PRO A 26 2.15 -12.21 16.07
N PHE A 27 1.78 -12.72 17.23
CA PHE A 27 1.57 -11.90 18.44
C PHE A 27 2.87 -11.33 19.04
N GLU A 28 4.04 -11.81 18.62
CA GLU A 28 5.36 -11.28 19.02
C GLU A 28 5.80 -10.12 18.12
N LEU A 29 5.10 -9.90 17.00
CA LEU A 29 5.40 -8.84 16.05
C LEU A 29 4.49 -7.64 16.27
N SER A 30 5.02 -6.43 16.08
CA SER A 30 4.17 -5.23 16.04
C SER A 30 3.21 -5.28 14.84
N GLY A 31 2.09 -4.52 14.90
CA GLY A 31 1.11 -4.48 13.80
C GLY A 31 1.74 -4.10 12.46
N GLY A 32 2.67 -3.14 12.46
CA GLY A 32 3.41 -2.76 11.26
C GLY A 32 4.33 -3.87 10.75
N MET A 33 4.97 -4.64 11.65
CA MET A 33 5.77 -5.81 11.26
C MET A 33 4.88 -6.92 10.67
N GLN A 34 3.73 -7.19 11.29
CA GLN A 34 2.77 -8.17 10.77
C GLN A 34 2.31 -7.81 9.36
N GLN A 35 1.96 -6.54 9.14
CA GLN A 35 1.56 -6.03 7.82
C GLN A 35 2.66 -6.25 6.78
N ARG A 36 3.88 -5.87 7.11
CA ARG A 36 5.04 -6.01 6.22
C ARG A 36 5.40 -7.47 5.93
N VAL A 37 5.30 -8.35 6.92
CA VAL A 37 5.47 -9.81 6.74
C VAL A 37 4.37 -10.37 5.84
N GLY A 38 3.12 -9.93 6.00
CA GLY A 38 2.02 -10.29 5.11
C GLY A 38 2.28 -9.94 3.64
N ILE A 39 2.85 -8.75 3.38
CA ILE A 39 3.27 -8.34 2.03
C ILE A 39 4.37 -9.26 1.50
N VAL A 40 5.39 -9.57 2.30
CA VAL A 40 6.47 -10.50 1.91
C VAL A 40 5.91 -11.89 1.59
N ALA A 41 4.99 -12.40 2.43
CA ALA A 41 4.35 -13.70 2.20
C ALA A 41 3.55 -13.73 0.88
N ALA A 42 2.85 -12.65 0.55
CA ALA A 42 2.16 -12.55 -0.73
C ALA A 42 3.14 -12.52 -1.92
N MET A 43 4.29 -11.88 -1.76
CA MET A 43 5.32 -11.78 -2.81
C MET A 43 6.08 -13.08 -3.06
N LEU A 44 6.11 -14.02 -2.11
CA LEU A 44 6.66 -15.37 -2.34
C LEU A 44 5.94 -16.15 -3.45
N LEU A 45 4.72 -15.77 -3.78
CA LEU A 45 3.94 -16.39 -4.86
C LEU A 45 4.23 -15.77 -6.24
N HIS A 46 5.15 -14.83 -6.33
CA HIS A 46 5.47 -14.06 -7.56
C HIS A 46 4.23 -13.54 -8.30
N PRO A 47 3.31 -12.85 -7.63
CA PRO A 47 2.04 -12.46 -8.23
C PRO A 47 2.26 -11.42 -9.33
N ARG A 48 1.50 -11.52 -10.42
CA ARG A 48 1.44 -10.47 -11.44
C ARG A 48 0.56 -9.30 -10.98
N VAL A 49 -0.41 -9.57 -10.11
CA VAL A 49 -1.31 -8.57 -9.52
C VAL A 49 -1.40 -8.80 -8.02
N LEU A 50 -1.19 -7.75 -7.25
CA LEU A 50 -1.34 -7.73 -5.80
C LEU A 50 -2.57 -6.88 -5.43
N LEU A 51 -3.50 -7.48 -4.69
CA LEU A 51 -4.66 -6.77 -4.15
C LEU A 51 -4.35 -6.33 -2.72
N ALA A 52 -4.45 -5.05 -2.45
CA ALA A 52 -4.16 -4.46 -1.15
C ALA A 52 -5.38 -3.66 -0.66
N ASP A 53 -6.10 -4.22 0.30
CA ASP A 53 -7.27 -3.59 0.90
C ASP A 53 -6.88 -2.93 2.23
N GLU A 54 -6.97 -1.60 2.29
CA GLU A 54 -6.62 -0.76 3.44
C GLU A 54 -5.25 -1.11 4.09
N PRO A 55 -4.17 -1.28 3.31
CA PRO A 55 -2.92 -1.85 3.82
C PRO A 55 -2.18 -0.95 4.80
N THR A 56 -2.62 0.29 4.99
CA THR A 56 -2.02 1.27 5.90
C THR A 56 -2.95 1.67 7.05
N SER A 57 -4.15 1.08 7.13
CA SER A 57 -5.09 1.38 8.21
C SER A 57 -4.53 0.95 9.57
N ALA A 58 -4.86 1.72 10.61
CA ALA A 58 -4.40 1.48 11.99
C ALA A 58 -2.86 1.47 12.20
N LEU A 59 -2.09 1.96 11.23
CA LEU A 59 -0.64 2.13 11.35
C LEU A 59 -0.29 3.59 11.65
N ASP A 60 0.76 3.81 12.45
CA ASP A 60 1.32 5.15 12.61
C ASP A 60 1.96 5.68 11.32
N VAL A 61 2.14 6.99 11.23
CA VAL A 61 2.60 7.68 10.01
C VAL A 61 3.95 7.16 9.51
N SER A 62 4.86 6.79 10.42
CA SER A 62 6.19 6.31 10.05
C SER A 62 6.12 4.92 9.42
N VAL A 63 5.29 4.04 9.95
CA VAL A 63 5.06 2.69 9.42
C VAL A 63 4.26 2.75 8.12
N GLN A 64 3.25 3.64 8.01
CA GLN A 64 2.55 3.87 6.75
C GLN A 64 3.52 4.21 5.62
N LYS A 65 4.49 5.11 5.88
CA LYS A 65 5.52 5.46 4.90
C LYS A 65 6.34 4.25 4.46
N GLN A 66 6.77 3.41 5.40
CA GLN A 66 7.52 2.19 5.09
C GLN A 66 6.71 1.22 4.22
N VAL A 67 5.42 1.05 4.51
CA VAL A 67 4.52 0.19 3.70
C VAL A 67 4.36 0.74 2.29
N VAL A 68 4.18 2.06 2.14
CA VAL A 68 4.13 2.71 0.81
C VAL A 68 5.43 2.50 0.03
N GLU A 69 6.59 2.69 0.66
CA GLU A 69 7.90 2.45 0.04
C GLU A 69 8.06 0.98 -0.41
N GLN A 70 7.56 0.03 0.37
CA GLN A 70 7.55 -1.38 -0.02
C GLN A 70 6.67 -1.65 -1.25
N PHE A 71 5.48 -1.08 -1.32
CA PHE A 71 4.63 -1.21 -2.50
C PHE A 71 5.25 -0.58 -3.76
N LEU A 72 5.89 0.58 -3.62
CA LEU A 72 6.61 1.21 -4.73
C LEU A 72 7.77 0.31 -5.20
N MET A 73 8.52 -0.29 -4.27
CA MET A 73 9.58 -1.24 -4.59
C MET A 73 9.02 -2.49 -5.30
N ILE A 74 7.88 -3.03 -4.87
CA ILE A 74 7.21 -4.16 -5.53
C ILE A 74 6.91 -3.81 -6.98
N ARG A 75 6.31 -2.65 -7.23
CA ARG A 75 5.99 -2.19 -8.58
C ARG A 75 7.25 -2.06 -9.44
N GLU A 76 8.29 -1.42 -8.94
CA GLU A 76 9.50 -1.11 -9.72
C GLU A 76 10.41 -2.31 -9.95
N LYS A 77 10.60 -3.15 -8.93
CA LYS A 77 11.60 -4.23 -8.98
C LYS A 77 11.02 -5.59 -9.34
N PHE A 78 9.74 -5.81 -9.10
CA PHE A 78 9.09 -7.09 -9.41
C PHE A 78 8.11 -6.99 -10.59
N GLY A 79 7.78 -5.77 -11.03
CA GLY A 79 6.84 -5.56 -12.13
C GLY A 79 5.40 -5.99 -11.80
N THR A 80 5.08 -6.13 -10.52
CA THR A 80 3.76 -6.50 -10.04
C THR A 80 2.81 -5.32 -10.12
N SER A 81 1.66 -5.48 -10.77
CA SER A 81 0.58 -4.50 -10.73
C SER A 81 -0.11 -4.51 -9.36
N ILE A 82 -0.50 -3.34 -8.87
CA ILE A 82 -1.13 -3.23 -7.55
C ILE A 82 -2.51 -2.62 -7.71
N LEU A 83 -3.53 -3.31 -7.22
CA LEU A 83 -4.86 -2.76 -7.00
C LEU A 83 -4.99 -2.40 -5.51
N LEU A 84 -4.93 -1.12 -5.22
CA LEU A 84 -4.97 -0.58 -3.87
C LEU A 84 -6.34 0.00 -3.56
N VAL A 85 -6.95 -0.44 -2.47
CA VAL A 85 -8.13 0.20 -1.86
C VAL A 85 -7.68 0.97 -0.63
N SER A 86 -7.97 2.26 -0.57
CA SER A 86 -7.66 3.09 0.59
C SER A 86 -8.56 4.33 0.65
N HIS A 87 -8.85 4.77 1.86
CA HIS A 87 -9.45 6.08 2.12
C HIS A 87 -8.40 7.17 2.40
N ASN A 88 -7.13 6.81 2.45
CA ASN A 88 -6.03 7.75 2.69
C ASN A 88 -5.55 8.36 1.37
N ILE A 89 -5.98 9.60 1.11
CA ILE A 89 -5.62 10.34 -0.11
C ILE A 89 -4.10 10.54 -0.24
N GLY A 90 -3.36 10.64 0.87
CA GLY A 90 -1.90 10.74 0.85
C GLY A 90 -1.25 9.50 0.26
N VAL A 91 -1.73 8.32 0.63
CA VAL A 91 -1.29 7.04 0.08
C VAL A 91 -1.64 6.93 -1.42
N ILE A 92 -2.87 7.28 -1.78
CA ILE A 92 -3.30 7.29 -3.19
C ILE A 92 -2.43 8.22 -4.03
N ARG A 93 -2.16 9.46 -3.56
CA ARG A 93 -1.27 10.42 -4.24
C ARG A 93 0.13 9.86 -4.47
N ALA A 94 0.67 9.13 -3.49
CA ALA A 94 2.02 8.57 -3.55
C ALA A 94 2.13 7.38 -4.51
N MET A 95 1.07 6.58 -4.66
CA MET A 95 1.16 5.27 -5.29
C MET A 95 0.40 5.14 -6.62
N ALA A 96 -0.74 5.81 -6.76
CA ALA A 96 -1.64 5.56 -7.88
C ALA A 96 -1.12 6.14 -9.20
N ASP A 97 -1.37 5.43 -10.29
CA ASP A 97 -1.27 5.92 -11.66
C ASP A 97 -2.66 6.31 -12.16
N GLU A 98 -3.68 5.51 -11.82
CA GLU A 98 -5.10 5.77 -12.09
C GLU A 98 -5.89 5.67 -10.79
N ILE A 99 -6.98 6.43 -10.71
CA ILE A 99 -7.87 6.48 -9.55
C ILE A 99 -9.29 6.16 -10.00
N LEU A 100 -9.92 5.26 -9.26
CA LEU A 100 -11.35 4.99 -9.34
C LEU A 100 -11.97 5.36 -7.99
N VAL A 101 -12.97 6.24 -8.01
CA VAL A 101 -13.70 6.65 -6.81
C VAL A 101 -15.05 5.97 -6.77
N LEU A 102 -15.30 5.28 -5.66
CA LEU A 102 -16.55 4.59 -5.39
C LEU A 102 -17.37 5.34 -4.34
N HIS A 103 -18.64 5.53 -4.62
CA HIS A 103 -19.62 6.06 -3.67
C HIS A 103 -20.93 5.28 -3.76
N GLN A 104 -21.41 4.76 -2.63
CA GLN A 104 -22.63 3.95 -2.55
C GLN A 104 -22.69 2.81 -3.59
N GLY A 105 -21.56 2.11 -3.77
CA GLY A 105 -21.45 0.99 -4.70
C GLY A 105 -21.38 1.36 -6.19
N LYS A 106 -21.27 2.65 -6.51
CA LYS A 106 -21.17 3.15 -7.89
C LYS A 106 -19.85 3.87 -8.12
N THR A 107 -19.29 3.71 -9.31
CA THR A 107 -18.16 4.54 -9.75
C THR A 107 -18.66 5.94 -10.03
N VAL A 108 -18.07 6.92 -9.34
CA VAL A 108 -18.42 8.35 -9.49
C VAL A 108 -17.33 9.15 -10.21
N ASP A 109 -16.07 8.69 -10.15
CA ASP A 109 -14.96 9.22 -10.93
C ASP A 109 -14.01 8.09 -11.32
N TYR A 110 -13.39 8.19 -12.49
CA TYR A 110 -12.32 7.29 -12.93
C TYR A 110 -11.40 8.01 -13.92
N GLY A 111 -10.12 7.84 -13.79
CA GLY A 111 -9.15 8.40 -14.72
C GLY A 111 -7.72 8.43 -14.17
N LYS A 112 -6.85 9.11 -14.91
CA LYS A 112 -5.48 9.34 -14.46
C LYS A 112 -5.45 10.11 -13.15
N LYS A 113 -4.52 9.74 -12.28
CA LYS A 113 -4.38 10.35 -10.95
C LYS A 113 -4.39 11.88 -11.00
N ASP A 114 -3.57 12.46 -11.88
CA ASP A 114 -3.40 13.91 -11.91
C ASP A 114 -4.69 14.62 -12.35
N ASP A 115 -5.45 14.03 -13.28
CA ASP A 115 -6.72 14.56 -13.73
C ASP A 115 -7.77 14.53 -12.61
N ILE A 116 -7.92 13.39 -11.94
CA ILE A 116 -8.90 13.23 -10.84
C ILE A 116 -8.55 14.13 -9.65
N LEU A 117 -7.26 14.28 -9.32
CA LEU A 117 -6.85 15.12 -8.20
C LEU A 117 -6.93 16.63 -8.49
N ALA A 118 -6.81 17.02 -9.76
CA ALA A 118 -6.85 18.42 -10.17
C ALA A 118 -8.28 18.90 -10.50
N GLN A 119 -9.07 18.08 -11.18
CA GLN A 119 -10.39 18.42 -11.69
C GLN A 119 -11.35 17.21 -11.60
N PRO A 120 -11.79 16.86 -10.37
CA PRO A 120 -12.79 15.80 -10.20
C PRO A 120 -14.11 16.21 -10.90
N THR A 121 -14.83 15.22 -11.43
CA THR A 121 -16.12 15.47 -12.09
C THR A 121 -17.29 15.29 -11.13
N SER A 122 -17.09 14.54 -10.04
CA SER A 122 -18.09 14.26 -9.03
C SER A 122 -17.96 15.21 -7.84
N GLU A 123 -19.07 15.80 -7.40
CA GLU A 123 -19.16 16.58 -6.16
C GLU A 123 -18.69 15.78 -4.94
N TYR A 124 -18.92 14.46 -4.92
CA TYR A 124 -18.43 13.58 -3.85
C TYR A 124 -16.91 13.55 -3.81
N THR A 125 -16.26 13.39 -4.97
CA THR A 125 -14.80 13.38 -5.07
C THR A 125 -14.21 14.72 -4.65
N GLU A 126 -14.83 15.83 -5.05
CA GLU A 126 -14.42 17.18 -4.66
C GLU A 126 -14.42 17.33 -3.13
N LYS A 127 -15.53 16.98 -2.49
CA LYS A 127 -15.65 16.99 -1.02
C LYS A 127 -14.62 16.08 -0.33
N LEU A 128 -14.37 14.90 -0.92
CA LEU A 128 -13.37 13.96 -0.40
C LEU A 128 -11.96 14.57 -0.42
N LEU A 129 -11.61 15.25 -1.49
CA LEU A 129 -10.31 15.92 -1.66
C LEU A 129 -10.16 17.16 -0.77
N GLU A 130 -11.24 17.92 -0.56
CA GLU A 130 -11.26 19.08 0.33
C GLU A 130 -11.11 18.72 1.80
N ALA A 131 -11.61 17.54 2.21
CA ALA A 131 -11.51 17.05 3.58
C ALA A 131 -10.07 16.70 4.00
N VAL A 132 -9.12 16.61 3.05
CA VAL A 132 -7.71 16.35 3.35
C VAL A 132 -7.06 17.61 3.91
N PRO A 133 -6.48 17.57 5.14
CA PRO A 133 -5.79 18.72 5.71
C PRO A 133 -4.67 19.21 4.79
N ARG A 134 -4.76 20.44 4.31
CA ARG A 134 -3.66 21.10 3.59
C ARG A 134 -2.73 21.68 4.64
N PHE A 135 -1.60 21.04 4.90
CA PHE A 135 -0.53 21.71 5.64
C PHE A 135 -0.04 22.88 4.78
N ARG A 136 -0.41 24.10 5.17
CA ARG A 136 0.25 25.29 4.63
C ARG A 136 1.71 25.25 5.07
N ARG A 137 2.62 25.24 4.10
CA ARG A 137 4.03 25.52 4.33
C ARG A 137 4.20 26.99 4.73
#